data_39b5b65bde85de068a7132cf677196a6
#
_entry.id   39b5b65bde85de068a7132cf677196a6
#
_cell.length_a   1.000
_cell.length_b   1.000
_cell.length_c   1.000
_cell.angle_alpha   90.00
_cell.angle_beta   90.00
_cell.angle_gamma   90.00
#
_symmetry.space_group_name_H-M   'P 1'
#
loop_
_entity.id
_entity.type
_entity.pdbx_description
1 polymer ?
#
loop_
_entity_poly.entity_id
_entity_poly.type
_entity_poly.pdbx_seq_one_letter_code
_entity_poly.pdbx_strand_id
1 'polypeptide(L)'
;LPIKTLAIDVPKELPVGRRRRRLAGVDDDGTVLRNWAGNIAFSPASVARPSSVAELAETVARARRVRVLGTGHSFSPVADTDGTLVLLDAMPRTIEVDPVSSTVRVAAGVRWGELAPVVHEHGFALANMGSLPHISVAGSASTGTHGSGSALGCLATSVVALELVTADGSVREVADGDPDFDGCVVALGALGVVTSLRLRLVPAFDVEQTVWDDLPLDVATERFDEVMASAYSVS
;
A
#
# COMPACT_ATOMS: atom_id res chain seq x y z
N LEU A 1 25.77 -23.79 18.26
CA LEU A 1 25.54 -23.88 16.81
C LEU A 1 26.04 -22.59 16.18
N PRO A 2 26.78 -22.63 15.05
CA PRO A 2 27.31 -21.42 14.46
C PRO A 2 26.18 -20.58 13.88
N ILE A 3 26.12 -19.31 14.29
CA ILE A 3 25.21 -18.30 13.75
C ILE A 3 25.67 -18.01 12.31
N LYS A 4 24.81 -18.29 11.34
CA LYS A 4 25.03 -17.86 9.95
C LYS A 4 24.36 -16.50 9.77
N THR A 5 25.17 -15.45 9.78
CA THR A 5 24.72 -14.12 9.37
C THR A 5 24.58 -14.13 7.85
N LEU A 6 23.36 -14.04 7.34
CA LEU A 6 23.10 -13.87 5.91
C LEU A 6 23.02 -12.36 5.64
N ALA A 7 24.13 -11.79 5.16
CA ALA A 7 24.08 -10.44 4.60
C ALA A 7 23.32 -10.51 3.26
N ILE A 8 22.16 -9.91 3.20
CA ILE A 8 21.44 -9.73 1.93
C ILE A 8 22.13 -8.55 1.23
N ASP A 9 22.94 -8.85 0.24
CA ASP A 9 23.50 -7.86 -0.67
C ASP A 9 22.36 -7.35 -1.55
N VAL A 10 21.78 -6.22 -1.17
CA VAL A 10 20.77 -5.54 -1.97
C VAL A 10 21.48 -4.91 -3.16
N PRO A 11 21.22 -5.33 -4.40
CA PRO A 11 21.87 -4.74 -5.56
C PRO A 11 21.63 -3.23 -5.58
N LYS A 12 22.68 -2.43 -5.59
CA LYS A 12 22.63 -0.96 -5.66
C LYS A 12 21.97 -0.41 -6.93
N GLU A 13 21.69 -1.27 -7.89
CA GLU A 13 20.98 -0.93 -9.13
C GLU A 13 19.94 -2.02 -9.41
N LEU A 14 18.70 -1.75 -9.04
CA LEU A 14 17.59 -2.43 -9.69
C LEU A 14 17.61 -1.98 -11.17
N PRO A 15 17.66 -2.91 -12.13
CA PRO A 15 17.66 -2.53 -13.54
C PRO A 15 16.37 -1.76 -13.82
N VAL A 16 16.50 -0.45 -14.05
CA VAL A 16 15.44 0.40 -14.60
C VAL A 16 15.27 -0.01 -16.06
N GLY A 17 14.86 -1.24 -16.27
CA GLY A 17 14.40 -1.72 -17.56
C GLY A 17 13.07 -1.03 -17.84
N ARG A 18 13.06 -0.11 -18.82
CA ARG A 18 11.88 0.46 -19.46
C ARG A 18 11.04 -0.66 -20.14
N ARG A 19 10.50 -1.55 -19.36
CA ARG A 19 9.28 -2.28 -19.71
C ARG A 19 8.22 -1.78 -18.74
N ARG A 20 7.24 -1.01 -19.25
CA ARG A 20 5.96 -0.83 -18.59
C ARG A 20 5.49 -2.25 -18.24
N ARG A 21 5.75 -2.70 -16.99
CA ARG A 21 5.08 -3.89 -16.48
C ARG A 21 3.63 -3.48 -16.42
N ARG A 22 2.85 -4.00 -17.36
CA ARG A 22 1.40 -3.95 -17.30
C ARG A 22 1.00 -4.43 -15.90
N LEU A 23 0.09 -3.72 -15.26
CA LEU A 23 -0.55 -4.21 -14.04
C LEU A 23 -1.06 -5.62 -14.37
N ALA A 24 -0.81 -6.58 -13.48
CA ALA A 24 -1.29 -7.92 -13.71
C ALA A 24 -2.80 -7.86 -13.95
N GLY A 25 -3.25 -8.29 -15.13
CA GLY A 25 -4.65 -8.36 -15.46
C GLY A 25 -5.26 -7.21 -16.27
N VAL A 26 -4.47 -6.22 -16.71
CA VAL A 26 -4.96 -5.18 -17.64
C VAL A 26 -4.33 -5.39 -18.99
N ASP A 27 -5.11 -5.80 -19.96
CA ASP A 27 -4.71 -5.89 -21.36
C ASP A 27 -5.41 -4.80 -22.19
N ASP A 28 -4.63 -4.11 -23.07
CA ASP A 28 -5.16 -3.03 -23.93
C ASP A 28 -6.09 -3.55 -25.04
N ASP A 29 -6.20 -4.87 -25.21
CA ASP A 29 -6.95 -5.56 -26.24
C ASP A 29 -8.25 -6.23 -25.77
N GLY A 30 -8.77 -5.82 -24.58
CA GLY A 30 -10.08 -6.27 -24.09
C GLY A 30 -10.06 -7.53 -23.24
N THR A 31 -8.89 -7.95 -22.76
CA THR A 31 -8.75 -9.08 -21.85
C THR A 31 -9.35 -8.78 -20.48
N VAL A 32 -9.94 -9.78 -19.84
CA VAL A 32 -10.57 -9.68 -18.52
C VAL A 32 -9.55 -9.25 -17.48
N LEU A 33 -9.84 -8.15 -16.78
CA LEU A 33 -9.07 -7.70 -15.63
C LEU A 33 -9.12 -8.74 -14.52
N ARG A 34 -7.95 -9.09 -13.97
CA ARG A 34 -7.84 -10.05 -12.87
C ARG A 34 -7.05 -9.45 -11.72
N ASN A 35 -7.26 -10.01 -10.52
CA ASN A 35 -6.37 -9.73 -9.41
C ASN A 35 -4.97 -10.32 -9.66
N TRP A 36 -3.97 -9.93 -8.83
CA TRP A 36 -2.59 -10.36 -8.97
C TRP A 36 -2.43 -11.90 -8.99
N ALA A 37 -3.19 -12.61 -8.16
CA ALA A 37 -3.15 -14.07 -8.07
C ALA A 37 -3.86 -14.77 -9.24
N GLY A 38 -4.60 -14.02 -10.09
CA GLY A 38 -5.32 -14.56 -11.24
C GLY A 38 -6.59 -15.35 -10.91
N ASN A 39 -6.94 -15.50 -9.63
CA ASN A 39 -8.09 -16.29 -9.20
C ASN A 39 -9.41 -15.51 -9.17
N ILE A 40 -9.36 -14.18 -9.28
CA ILE A 40 -10.54 -13.32 -9.34
C ILE A 40 -10.53 -12.57 -10.67
N ALA A 41 -11.58 -12.70 -11.45
CA ALA A 41 -11.85 -11.90 -12.63
C ALA A 41 -12.80 -10.76 -12.24
N PHE A 42 -12.44 -9.52 -12.55
CA PHE A 42 -13.31 -8.36 -12.38
C PHE A 42 -14.23 -8.21 -13.56
N SER A 43 -15.46 -7.72 -13.31
CA SER A 43 -16.52 -7.63 -14.30
C SER A 43 -17.16 -6.24 -14.37
N PRO A 44 -16.37 -5.15 -14.49
CA PRO A 44 -16.90 -3.79 -14.57
C PRO A 44 -17.67 -3.56 -15.86
N ALA A 45 -18.72 -2.71 -15.80
CA ALA A 45 -19.39 -2.23 -17.00
C ALA A 45 -18.52 -1.24 -17.80
N SER A 46 -17.61 -0.52 -17.11
CA SER A 46 -16.65 0.38 -17.74
C SER A 46 -15.35 0.48 -16.90
N VAL A 47 -14.25 0.82 -17.56
CA VAL A 47 -12.96 1.11 -16.94
C VAL A 47 -12.60 2.56 -17.22
N ALA A 48 -12.17 3.29 -16.17
CA ALA A 48 -11.71 4.66 -16.28
C ALA A 48 -10.26 4.79 -15.80
N ARG A 49 -9.45 5.58 -16.50
CA ARG A 49 -8.04 5.86 -16.23
C ARG A 49 -7.81 7.37 -16.17
N PRO A 50 -8.30 8.07 -15.13
CA PRO A 50 -8.12 9.50 -15.01
C PRO A 50 -6.63 9.86 -14.91
N SER A 51 -6.26 10.96 -15.53
CA SER A 51 -4.89 11.51 -15.51
C SER A 51 -4.71 12.66 -14.50
N SER A 52 -5.82 13.11 -13.89
CA SER A 52 -5.83 14.18 -12.90
C SER A 52 -6.94 13.98 -11.86
N VAL A 53 -6.81 14.67 -10.72
CA VAL A 53 -7.86 14.67 -9.67
C VAL A 53 -9.17 15.27 -10.22
N ALA A 54 -9.11 16.28 -11.08
CA ALA A 54 -10.30 16.86 -11.68
C ALA A 54 -11.05 15.86 -12.57
N GLU A 55 -10.33 15.13 -13.44
CA GLU A 55 -10.92 14.08 -14.28
C GLU A 55 -11.49 12.92 -13.44
N LEU A 56 -10.78 12.55 -12.37
CA LEU A 56 -11.27 11.56 -11.41
C LEU A 56 -12.58 12.03 -10.75
N ALA A 57 -12.64 13.27 -10.28
CA ALA A 57 -13.82 13.86 -9.64
C ALA A 57 -15.04 13.83 -10.58
N GLU A 58 -14.85 14.22 -11.84
CA GLU A 58 -15.90 14.13 -12.86
C GLU A 58 -16.34 12.68 -13.13
N THR A 59 -15.39 11.78 -13.18
CA THR A 59 -15.66 10.33 -13.39
C THR A 59 -16.52 9.78 -12.26
N VAL A 60 -16.12 10.06 -11.01
CA VAL A 60 -16.83 9.61 -9.81
C VAL A 60 -18.23 10.20 -9.74
N ALA A 61 -18.38 11.54 -9.95
CA ALA A 61 -19.66 12.22 -9.89
C ALA A 61 -20.69 11.71 -10.92
N ARG A 62 -20.23 11.26 -12.09
CA ARG A 62 -21.11 10.73 -13.15
C ARG A 62 -21.46 9.27 -12.99
N ALA A 63 -20.65 8.51 -12.28
CA ALA A 63 -20.81 7.07 -12.17
C ALA A 63 -21.82 6.70 -11.09
N ARG A 64 -22.71 5.74 -11.37
CA ARG A 64 -23.67 5.24 -10.39
C ARG A 64 -22.99 4.39 -9.30
N ARG A 65 -21.95 3.67 -9.66
CA ARG A 65 -21.11 2.83 -8.78
C ARG A 65 -19.68 2.94 -9.23
N VAL A 66 -18.79 3.10 -8.27
CA VAL A 66 -17.34 3.18 -8.49
C VAL A 66 -16.63 2.21 -7.56
N ARG A 67 -15.62 1.53 -8.08
CA ARG A 67 -14.59 0.86 -7.32
C ARG A 67 -13.23 1.25 -7.87
N VAL A 68 -12.24 1.22 -7.00
CA VAL A 68 -10.85 1.48 -7.36
C VAL A 68 -10.07 0.16 -7.30
N LEU A 69 -9.31 -0.09 -8.36
CA LEU A 69 -8.34 -1.18 -8.38
C LEU A 69 -6.94 -0.62 -8.24
N GLY A 70 -6.27 -0.92 -7.14
CA GLY A 70 -4.85 -0.67 -6.95
C GLY A 70 -4.01 -1.73 -7.68
N THR A 71 -3.05 -2.34 -6.97
CA THR A 71 -2.21 -3.41 -7.55
C THR A 71 -2.86 -4.81 -7.56
N GLY A 72 -4.10 -4.90 -7.11
CA GLY A 72 -4.92 -6.12 -7.22
C GLY A 72 -4.48 -7.28 -6.32
N HIS A 73 -3.80 -7.02 -5.19
CA HIS A 73 -3.28 -8.09 -4.32
C HIS A 73 -4.31 -8.69 -3.37
N SER A 74 -5.52 -8.13 -3.30
CA SER A 74 -6.60 -8.73 -2.49
C SER A 74 -7.02 -10.09 -3.08
N PHE A 75 -7.21 -11.07 -2.20
CA PHE A 75 -7.76 -12.39 -2.53
C PHE A 75 -9.29 -12.44 -2.44
N SER A 76 -9.94 -11.30 -2.17
CA SER A 76 -11.38 -11.14 -2.17
C SER A 76 -11.83 -10.22 -3.31
N PRO A 77 -13.10 -10.28 -3.76
CA PRO A 77 -13.62 -9.43 -4.82
C PRO A 77 -13.94 -8.00 -4.35
N VAL A 78 -13.22 -7.47 -3.35
CA VAL A 78 -13.47 -6.15 -2.75
C VAL A 78 -13.41 -5.00 -3.76
N ALA A 79 -12.58 -5.13 -4.80
CA ALA A 79 -12.45 -4.13 -5.86
C ALA A 79 -13.38 -4.38 -7.05
N ASP A 80 -14.17 -5.47 -7.07
CA ASP A 80 -15.07 -5.76 -8.18
C ASP A 80 -16.32 -4.88 -8.15
N THR A 81 -16.87 -4.60 -9.33
CA THR A 81 -18.06 -3.75 -9.50
C THR A 81 -18.76 -4.09 -10.81
N ASP A 82 -20.07 -3.90 -10.82
CA ASP A 82 -20.91 -3.86 -12.03
C ASP A 82 -21.01 -2.43 -12.61
N GLY A 83 -20.30 -1.47 -12.05
CA GLY A 83 -20.22 -0.08 -12.46
C GLY A 83 -18.89 0.28 -13.11
N THR A 84 -18.32 1.41 -12.71
CA THR A 84 -17.02 1.91 -13.21
C THR A 84 -15.89 1.45 -12.32
N LEU A 85 -14.91 0.74 -12.89
CA LEU A 85 -13.65 0.41 -12.24
C LEU A 85 -12.62 1.48 -12.58
N VAL A 86 -12.09 2.15 -11.56
CA VAL A 86 -11.09 3.20 -11.69
C VAL A 86 -9.70 2.63 -11.48
N LEU A 87 -8.78 2.96 -12.39
CA LEU A 87 -7.36 2.66 -12.31
C LEU A 87 -6.58 3.97 -12.21
N LEU A 88 -5.71 4.11 -11.20
CA LEU A 88 -4.95 5.35 -10.96
C LEU A 88 -3.54 5.33 -11.59
N ASP A 89 -3.32 4.45 -12.56
CA ASP A 89 -2.03 4.25 -13.21
C ASP A 89 -1.60 5.40 -14.14
N ALA A 90 -2.56 6.21 -14.61
CA ALA A 90 -2.33 7.42 -15.38
C ALA A 90 -2.14 8.69 -14.51
N MET A 91 -2.43 8.61 -13.20
CA MET A 91 -2.26 9.73 -12.27
C MET A 91 -0.78 10.04 -12.01
N PRO A 92 -0.43 11.31 -11.71
CA PRO A 92 0.91 11.67 -11.24
C PRO A 92 1.34 10.83 -10.02
N ARG A 93 2.60 10.43 -9.99
CA ARG A 93 3.19 9.61 -8.92
C ARG A 93 4.12 10.46 -8.05
N THR A 94 3.53 11.36 -7.28
CA THR A 94 4.29 12.29 -6.43
C THR A 94 4.65 11.67 -5.09
N ILE A 95 5.85 12.00 -4.60
CA ILE A 95 6.36 11.67 -3.26
C ILE A 95 7.03 12.93 -2.73
N GLU A 96 6.52 13.49 -1.64
CA GLU A 96 6.95 14.76 -1.06
C GLU A 96 7.26 14.54 0.42
N VAL A 97 8.55 14.49 0.76
CA VAL A 97 9.01 14.34 2.16
C VAL A 97 9.04 15.71 2.83
N ASP A 98 8.39 15.81 3.98
CA ASP A 98 8.48 16.95 4.87
C ASP A 98 9.33 16.57 6.10
N PRO A 99 10.60 17.00 6.14
CA PRO A 99 11.50 16.68 7.26
C PRO A 99 11.13 17.40 8.54
N VAL A 100 10.40 18.52 8.48
CA VAL A 100 10.00 19.29 9.66
C VAL A 100 8.93 18.55 10.45
N SER A 101 7.93 18.03 9.76
CA SER A 101 6.86 17.24 10.40
C SER A 101 7.18 15.75 10.50
N SER A 102 8.31 15.30 9.95
CA SER A 102 8.65 13.87 9.80
C SER A 102 7.51 13.09 9.13
N THR A 103 7.01 13.61 8.01
CA THR A 103 5.95 12.97 7.23
C THR A 103 6.31 12.93 5.75
N VAL A 104 5.61 12.06 5.00
CA VAL A 104 5.65 12.04 3.55
C VAL A 104 4.24 12.09 2.98
N ARG A 105 3.99 13.00 2.03
CA ARG A 105 2.80 12.96 1.18
C ARG A 105 3.09 12.09 -0.03
N VAL A 106 2.25 11.12 -0.30
CA VAL A 106 2.43 10.14 -1.35
C VAL A 106 1.15 9.97 -2.16
N ALA A 107 1.25 10.01 -3.50
CA ALA A 107 0.12 9.72 -4.38
C ALA A 107 -0.33 8.26 -4.24
N ALA A 108 -1.65 8.04 -4.30
CA ALA A 108 -2.28 6.75 -4.02
C ALA A 108 -1.75 5.57 -4.85
N GLY A 109 -1.36 5.83 -6.12
CA GLY A 109 -0.83 4.83 -7.04
C GLY A 109 0.64 4.47 -6.82
N VAL A 110 1.38 5.18 -5.97
CA VAL A 110 2.77 4.87 -5.64
C VAL A 110 2.86 3.55 -4.88
N ARG A 111 3.93 2.78 -5.13
CA ARG A 111 4.20 1.50 -4.47
C ARG A 111 5.19 1.68 -3.33
N TRP A 112 5.16 0.79 -2.35
CA TRP A 112 6.10 0.84 -1.23
C TRP A 112 7.56 0.78 -1.69
N GLY A 113 7.88 -0.01 -2.70
CA GLY A 113 9.24 -0.10 -3.26
C GLY A 113 9.70 1.15 -4.01
N GLU A 114 8.80 2.06 -4.37
CA GLU A 114 9.12 3.37 -4.94
C GLU A 114 9.26 4.42 -3.82
N LEU A 115 8.43 4.30 -2.77
CA LEU A 115 8.42 5.21 -1.63
C LEU A 115 9.65 5.04 -0.74
N ALA A 116 9.99 3.80 -0.37
CA ALA A 116 11.01 3.52 0.63
C ALA A 116 12.40 4.09 0.29
N PRO A 117 12.93 3.97 -0.95
CA PRO A 117 14.21 4.59 -1.30
C PRO A 117 14.21 6.12 -1.15
N VAL A 118 13.11 6.78 -1.58
CA VAL A 118 13.00 8.25 -1.47
C VAL A 118 13.00 8.68 -0.01
N VAL A 119 12.25 7.99 0.84
CA VAL A 119 12.22 8.27 2.28
C VAL A 119 13.60 8.08 2.91
N HIS A 120 14.31 7.01 2.53
CA HIS A 120 15.65 6.70 3.02
C HIS A 120 16.68 7.77 2.63
N GLU A 121 16.65 8.26 1.39
CA GLU A 121 17.52 9.34 0.91
C GLU A 121 17.38 10.63 1.74
N HIS A 122 16.23 10.82 2.37
CA HIS A 122 15.97 11.96 3.26
C HIS A 122 16.31 11.68 4.74
N GLY A 123 16.92 10.54 5.06
CA GLY A 123 17.30 10.17 6.42
C GLY A 123 16.15 9.62 7.27
N PHE A 124 15.08 9.17 6.65
CA PHE A 124 13.91 8.59 7.31
C PHE A 124 13.67 7.14 6.92
N ALA A 125 12.78 6.51 7.64
CA ALA A 125 12.26 5.17 7.37
C ALA A 125 10.75 5.09 7.64
N LEU A 126 10.14 4.02 7.16
CA LEU A 126 8.80 3.59 7.53
C LEU A 126 8.91 2.64 8.73
N ALA A 127 8.11 2.84 9.76
CA ALA A 127 8.16 2.00 10.96
C ALA A 127 7.81 0.54 10.68
N ASN A 128 6.96 0.30 9.68
CA ASN A 128 6.58 -1.03 9.25
C ASN A 128 6.35 -1.07 7.74
N MET A 129 6.57 -2.22 7.13
CA MET A 129 6.30 -2.49 5.71
C MET A 129 5.77 -3.91 5.55
N GLY A 130 4.93 -4.11 4.53
CA GLY A 130 4.57 -5.45 4.08
C GLY A 130 5.72 -6.11 3.30
N SER A 131 5.71 -7.43 3.23
CA SER A 131 6.74 -8.22 2.51
C SER A 131 6.77 -7.97 0.99
N LEU A 132 5.73 -7.36 0.42
CA LEU A 132 5.57 -7.14 -1.02
C LEU A 132 5.79 -5.67 -1.37
N PRO A 133 6.97 -5.27 -1.87
CA PRO A 133 7.27 -3.87 -2.17
C PRO A 133 6.49 -3.33 -3.38
N HIS A 134 5.89 -4.18 -4.19
CA HIS A 134 5.18 -3.81 -5.41
C HIS A 134 3.68 -3.50 -5.20
N ILE A 135 3.15 -3.59 -3.97
CA ILE A 135 1.79 -3.17 -3.66
C ILE A 135 1.69 -1.66 -3.52
N SER A 136 0.53 -1.10 -3.89
CA SER A 136 0.28 0.35 -3.77
C SER A 136 0.07 0.76 -2.31
N VAL A 137 0.56 1.95 -1.97
CA VAL A 137 0.46 2.51 -0.61
C VAL A 137 -1.00 2.64 -0.19
N ALA A 138 -1.84 3.30 -0.99
CA ALA A 138 -3.24 3.49 -0.66
C ALA A 138 -4.03 2.18 -0.61
N GLY A 139 -3.78 1.26 -1.55
CA GLY A 139 -4.47 -0.03 -1.56
C GLY A 139 -4.19 -0.84 -0.29
N SER A 140 -2.93 -0.89 0.15
CA SER A 140 -2.55 -1.62 1.36
C SER A 140 -3.06 -0.95 2.64
N ALA A 141 -3.02 0.38 2.74
CA ALA A 141 -3.59 1.11 3.87
C ALA A 141 -5.10 0.86 3.97
N SER A 142 -5.83 1.02 2.85
CA SER A 142 -7.30 0.88 2.81
C SER A 142 -7.80 -0.53 3.14
N THR A 143 -6.95 -1.55 3.07
CA THR A 143 -7.30 -2.95 3.35
C THR A 143 -6.68 -3.49 4.64
N GLY A 144 -6.07 -2.64 5.46
CA GLY A 144 -5.48 -3.02 6.74
C GLY A 144 -4.28 -3.96 6.62
N THR A 145 -3.55 -3.89 5.50
CA THR A 145 -2.32 -4.68 5.32
C THR A 145 -1.33 -4.41 6.45
N HIS A 146 -0.66 -5.44 6.92
CA HIS A 146 0.31 -5.36 8.01
C HIS A 146 1.63 -6.05 7.64
N GLY A 147 2.70 -5.69 8.33
CA GLY A 147 3.94 -6.44 8.39
C GLY A 147 3.94 -7.36 9.61
N SER A 148 5.12 -7.77 10.05
CA SER A 148 5.35 -8.49 11.30
C SER A 148 5.83 -7.54 12.41
N GLY A 149 5.86 -8.06 13.63
CA GLY A 149 6.26 -7.32 14.83
C GLY A 149 5.10 -7.09 15.80
N SER A 150 5.19 -7.67 17.01
CA SER A 150 4.12 -7.63 18.02
C SER A 150 3.81 -6.22 18.54
N ALA A 151 4.79 -5.31 18.46
CA ALA A 151 4.65 -3.91 18.89
C ALA A 151 4.30 -2.95 17.73
N LEU A 152 4.18 -3.45 16.50
CA LEU A 152 3.93 -2.65 15.30
C LEU A 152 2.47 -2.76 14.89
N GLY A 153 1.86 -1.62 14.59
CA GLY A 153 0.52 -1.57 14.00
C GLY A 153 0.50 -2.01 12.53
N CYS A 154 -0.69 -2.11 11.94
CA CYS A 154 -0.83 -2.28 10.50
C CYS A 154 -0.32 -1.03 9.74
N LEU A 155 -0.15 -1.12 8.41
CA LEU A 155 0.38 -0.02 7.60
C LEU A 155 -0.50 1.24 7.70
N ALA A 156 -1.80 1.06 7.91
CA ALA A 156 -2.75 2.14 8.10
C ALA A 156 -2.47 3.02 9.34
N THR A 157 -1.82 2.48 10.37
CA THR A 157 -1.50 3.24 11.60
C THR A 157 -0.43 4.32 11.38
N SER A 158 0.29 4.28 10.26
CA SER A 158 1.21 5.35 9.87
C SER A 158 0.53 6.52 9.15
N VAL A 159 -0.72 6.35 8.70
CA VAL A 159 -1.47 7.41 8.01
C VAL A 159 -1.84 8.50 9.01
N VAL A 160 -1.57 9.75 8.67
CA VAL A 160 -1.92 10.94 9.47
C VAL A 160 -2.86 11.88 8.73
N ALA A 161 -2.99 11.74 7.42
CA ALA A 161 -4.02 12.40 6.62
C ALA A 161 -4.22 11.63 5.31
N LEU A 162 -5.37 11.80 4.70
CA LEU A 162 -5.67 11.31 3.37
C LEU A 162 -6.53 12.29 2.60
N GLU A 163 -6.33 12.36 1.30
CA GLU A 163 -7.18 13.08 0.37
C GLU A 163 -7.99 12.05 -0.43
N LEU A 164 -9.28 12.29 -0.57
CA LEU A 164 -10.18 11.41 -1.32
C LEU A 164 -11.21 12.20 -2.13
N VAL A 165 -11.61 11.60 -3.25
CA VAL A 165 -12.75 12.05 -4.04
C VAL A 165 -13.99 11.28 -3.57
N THR A 166 -14.97 12.00 -3.02
CA THR A 166 -16.23 11.44 -2.53
C THR A 166 -17.24 11.22 -3.66
N ALA A 167 -18.35 10.52 -3.38
CA ALA A 167 -19.32 10.09 -4.40
C ALA A 167 -19.96 11.23 -5.21
N ASP A 168 -19.99 12.44 -4.66
CA ASP A 168 -20.48 13.66 -5.33
C ASP A 168 -19.41 14.35 -6.19
N GLY A 169 -18.19 13.79 -6.25
CA GLY A 169 -17.05 14.39 -6.93
C GLY A 169 -16.29 15.43 -6.12
N SER A 170 -16.68 15.69 -4.88
CA SER A 170 -15.94 16.61 -4.02
C SER A 170 -14.61 16.03 -3.60
N VAL A 171 -13.56 16.85 -3.56
CA VAL A 171 -12.26 16.49 -2.99
C VAL A 171 -12.25 16.87 -1.52
N ARG A 172 -11.96 15.92 -0.65
CA ARG A 172 -11.86 16.12 0.80
C ARG A 172 -10.51 15.67 1.32
N GLU A 173 -9.92 16.46 2.19
CA GLU A 173 -8.83 16.04 3.06
C GLU A 173 -9.41 15.70 4.43
N VAL A 174 -8.99 14.57 4.99
CA VAL A 174 -9.35 14.09 6.33
C VAL A 174 -8.06 13.78 7.07
N ALA A 175 -7.88 14.32 8.27
CA ALA A 175 -6.63 14.22 9.02
C ALA A 175 -6.86 13.67 10.44
N ASP A 176 -5.79 13.21 11.04
CA ASP A 176 -5.77 12.78 12.44
C ASP A 176 -6.35 13.89 13.35
N GLY A 177 -7.34 13.53 14.16
CA GLY A 177 -8.14 14.45 14.97
C GLY A 177 -9.52 14.79 14.37
N ASP A 178 -9.77 14.52 13.09
CA ASP A 178 -11.11 14.62 12.52
C ASP A 178 -11.99 13.44 12.99
N PRO A 179 -13.28 13.68 13.30
CA PRO A 179 -14.16 12.61 13.80
C PRO A 179 -14.31 11.40 12.88
N ASP A 180 -14.16 11.61 11.56
CA ASP A 180 -14.34 10.58 10.54
C ASP A 180 -13.01 9.89 10.14
N PHE A 181 -11.87 10.34 10.67
CA PHE A 181 -10.55 9.93 10.21
C PHE A 181 -10.34 8.42 10.27
N ASP A 182 -10.53 7.80 11.41
CA ASP A 182 -10.31 6.35 11.60
C ASP A 182 -11.16 5.51 10.63
N GLY A 183 -12.41 5.93 10.38
CA GLY A 183 -13.30 5.28 9.43
C GLY A 183 -12.90 5.44 7.98
N CYS A 184 -12.16 6.53 7.65
CA CYS A 184 -11.69 6.81 6.30
C CYS A 184 -10.42 6.04 5.94
N VAL A 185 -9.53 5.74 6.90
CA VAL A 185 -8.23 5.13 6.63
C VAL A 185 -8.36 3.69 6.13
N VAL A 186 -9.16 2.84 6.80
CA VAL A 186 -9.41 1.44 6.39
C VAL A 186 -10.84 1.29 5.86
N ALA A 187 -11.17 2.07 4.84
CA ALA A 187 -12.53 2.14 4.30
C ALA A 187 -12.83 1.14 3.17
N LEU A 188 -11.88 0.30 2.76
CA LEU A 188 -12.04 -0.66 1.66
C LEU A 188 -12.52 0.00 0.35
N GLY A 189 -12.22 1.28 0.14
CA GLY A 189 -12.68 2.06 -1.00
C GLY A 189 -14.18 2.35 -1.01
N ALA A 190 -14.88 2.25 0.14
CA ALA A 190 -16.33 2.46 0.22
C ALA A 190 -16.73 3.94 0.35
N LEU A 191 -15.87 4.79 0.89
CA LEU A 191 -16.17 6.21 1.17
C LEU A 191 -15.72 7.16 0.04
N GLY A 192 -14.88 6.69 -0.86
CA GLY A 192 -14.36 7.49 -1.96
C GLY A 192 -13.10 6.89 -2.56
N VAL A 193 -12.53 7.60 -3.53
CA VAL A 193 -11.28 7.24 -4.19
C VAL A 193 -10.15 8.03 -3.57
N VAL A 194 -9.27 7.36 -2.82
CA VAL A 194 -8.08 8.00 -2.23
C VAL A 194 -7.13 8.43 -3.34
N THR A 195 -6.70 9.69 -3.32
CA THR A 195 -5.79 10.30 -4.29
C THR A 195 -4.38 10.47 -3.73
N SER A 196 -4.27 10.77 -2.44
CA SER A 196 -2.98 10.83 -1.73
C SER A 196 -3.13 10.47 -0.25
N LEU A 197 -2.01 10.08 0.36
CA LEU A 197 -1.90 9.87 1.81
C LEU A 197 -0.72 10.66 2.35
N ARG A 198 -0.82 11.07 3.61
CA ARG A 198 0.31 11.56 4.39
C ARG A 198 0.65 10.51 5.44
N LEU A 199 1.91 10.04 5.43
CA LEU A 199 2.38 8.99 6.33
C LEU A 199 3.38 9.57 7.32
N ARG A 200 3.31 9.10 8.56
CA ARG A 200 4.33 9.37 9.59
C ARG A 200 5.60 8.59 9.27
N LEU A 201 6.74 9.25 9.41
CA LEU A 201 8.06 8.68 9.24
C LEU A 201 8.75 8.54 10.61
N VAL A 202 9.74 7.65 10.66
CA VAL A 202 10.68 7.51 11.75
C VAL A 202 12.09 7.82 11.25
N PRO A 203 13.07 8.14 12.12
CA PRO A 203 14.46 8.24 11.70
C PRO A 203 14.92 6.96 11.00
N ALA A 204 15.80 7.10 10.00
CA ALA A 204 16.39 5.95 9.32
C ALA A 204 17.08 5.02 10.31
N PHE A 205 16.95 3.72 10.10
CA PHE A 205 17.57 2.68 10.90
C PHE A 205 18.03 1.53 10.01
N ASP A 206 19.05 0.82 10.49
CA ASP A 206 19.53 -0.40 9.86
C ASP A 206 18.79 -1.62 10.43
N VAL A 207 18.63 -2.65 9.60
CA VAL A 207 17.99 -3.91 9.99
C VAL A 207 19.02 -5.03 9.93
N GLU A 208 19.17 -5.77 11.00
CA GLU A 208 19.89 -7.05 11.04
C GLU A 208 18.89 -8.18 11.06
N GLN A 209 19.08 -9.17 10.20
CA GLN A 209 18.24 -10.37 10.17
C GLN A 209 18.99 -11.57 10.75
N THR A 210 18.40 -12.21 11.76
CA THR A 210 18.85 -13.49 12.29
C THR A 210 17.84 -14.58 11.90
N VAL A 211 18.31 -15.67 11.33
CA VAL A 211 17.48 -16.83 10.99
C VAL A 211 17.83 -17.98 11.93
N TRP A 212 16.81 -18.53 12.57
CA TRP A 212 16.90 -19.70 13.44
C TRP A 212 16.27 -20.88 12.72
N ASP A 213 17.09 -21.89 12.43
CA ASP A 213 16.61 -23.12 11.81
C ASP A 213 16.28 -24.18 12.88
N ASP A 214 15.38 -25.09 12.54
CA ASP A 214 15.03 -26.26 13.34
C ASP A 214 14.48 -25.97 14.74
N LEU A 215 13.76 -24.83 14.93
CA LEU A 215 13.02 -24.59 16.16
C LEU A 215 11.87 -25.61 16.27
N PRO A 216 11.82 -26.50 17.29
CA PRO A 216 10.73 -27.43 17.46
C PRO A 216 9.39 -26.70 17.64
N LEU A 217 8.32 -27.23 17.02
CA LEU A 217 7.01 -26.57 17.03
C LEU A 217 6.41 -26.48 18.44
N ASP A 218 6.62 -27.48 19.26
CA ASP A 218 6.20 -27.50 20.67
C ASP A 218 6.88 -26.37 21.47
N VAL A 219 8.20 -26.20 21.32
CA VAL A 219 8.95 -25.10 21.95
C VAL A 219 8.48 -23.74 21.43
N ALA A 220 8.27 -23.61 20.12
CA ALA A 220 7.75 -22.37 19.53
C ALA A 220 6.35 -22.03 20.08
N THR A 221 5.51 -23.03 20.30
CA THR A 221 4.15 -22.84 20.82
C THR A 221 4.15 -22.52 22.31
N GLU A 222 4.95 -23.24 23.11
CA GLU A 222 5.04 -23.03 24.56
C GLU A 222 5.67 -21.67 24.93
N ARG A 223 6.60 -21.18 24.10
CA ARG A 223 7.32 -19.91 24.31
C ARG A 223 6.94 -18.84 23.29
N PHE A 224 5.74 -18.90 22.75
CA PHE A 224 5.31 -18.04 21.65
C PHE A 224 5.51 -16.55 21.92
N ASP A 225 5.05 -16.05 23.06
CA ASP A 225 5.17 -14.64 23.43
C ASP A 225 6.64 -14.20 23.58
N GLU A 226 7.48 -15.06 24.13
CA GLU A 226 8.91 -14.79 24.29
C GLU A 226 9.61 -14.73 22.91
N VAL A 227 9.30 -15.68 22.03
CA VAL A 227 9.81 -15.70 20.65
C VAL A 227 9.37 -14.44 19.91
N MET A 228 8.10 -14.09 19.97
CA MET A 228 7.56 -12.90 19.28
C MET A 228 8.08 -11.59 19.82
N ALA A 229 8.49 -11.53 21.10
CA ALA A 229 9.06 -10.35 21.71
C ALA A 229 10.61 -10.24 21.57
N SER A 230 11.25 -11.25 20.96
CA SER A 230 12.72 -11.34 20.91
C SER A 230 13.39 -10.33 19.96
N ALA A 231 12.64 -9.75 19.03
CA ALA A 231 13.15 -8.80 18.05
C ALA A 231 12.10 -7.74 17.67
N TYR A 232 12.53 -6.71 16.94
CA TYR A 232 11.64 -5.67 16.40
C TYR A 232 10.52 -6.27 15.52
N SER A 233 10.85 -7.28 14.75
CA SER A 233 9.93 -7.99 13.89
C SER A 233 10.32 -9.47 13.85
N VAL A 234 9.37 -10.36 14.08
CA VAL A 234 9.54 -11.82 14.02
C VAL A 234 8.51 -12.41 13.06
N SER A 235 8.95 -13.29 12.17
CA SER A 235 8.07 -13.97 11.21
C SER A 235 8.59 -15.37 10.87
#